data_7831e254de9aff4638242f72e012fb61
#
_entry.id   7831e254de9aff4638242f72e012fb61
#
_cell.length_a   1.000
_cell.length_b   1.000
_cell.length_c   1.000
_cell.angle_alpha   90.00
_cell.angle_beta   90.00
_cell.angle_gamma   90.00
#
_symmetry.space_group_name_H-M   'P 1'
#
loop_
_entity.id
_entity.type
_entity.pdbx_description
1 polymer ?
#
loop_
_entity_poly.entity_id
_entity_poly.type
_entity_poly.pdbx_seq_one_letter_code
_entity_poly.pdbx_strand_id
1 'polypeptide(L)'
;MLSRALELGQRTVDGLLRLLYPPVCKVCGERLPEELRIGLCPACWRSVELIKHPWCGACGRPITQKEISDPRGENLCLDCRVSPFPVTLRGTARYTEPLIRLLHEFKYDFWPSLAEQLGDLFVERAGALFGPWRPDLVVPVPLHVKRLRWRGFNQSRLLAKRVAAHWGVPLAEPLARVRNTIPQAQLPEEARRTNVAGAFAVKDAGIVAGRRVCLVDDVSTTGSTIRECGRVLREAGATEVRAYVLARP
;
A
#
# COMPACT_ATOMS: atom_id res chain seq x y z
N MET A 1 15.23 40.37 -8.33
CA MET A 1 14.52 40.57 -9.62
C MET A 1 14.59 39.34 -10.53
N LEU A 2 15.75 38.69 -10.72
CA LEU A 2 15.87 37.45 -11.55
C LEU A 2 14.96 36.29 -11.10
N SER A 3 14.77 36.04 -9.81
CA SER A 3 13.93 34.95 -9.29
C SER A 3 12.46 35.10 -9.71
N ARG A 4 11.90 36.31 -9.64
CA ARG A 4 10.52 36.59 -10.06
C ARG A 4 10.31 36.45 -11.57
N ALA A 5 11.29 36.82 -12.37
CA ALA A 5 11.24 36.67 -13.84
C ALA A 5 11.28 35.21 -14.25
N LEU A 6 12.09 34.37 -13.58
CA LEU A 6 12.16 32.92 -13.78
C LEU A 6 10.84 32.22 -13.39
N GLU A 7 10.24 32.61 -12.25
CA GLU A 7 8.93 32.08 -11.82
C GLU A 7 7.79 32.46 -12.78
N LEU A 8 7.83 33.70 -13.31
CA LEU A 8 6.83 34.15 -14.29
C LEU A 8 6.97 33.40 -15.61
N GLY A 9 8.20 33.21 -16.07
CA GLY A 9 8.50 32.43 -17.27
C GLY A 9 8.06 30.96 -17.16
N GLN A 10 8.32 30.33 -16.01
CA GLN A 10 7.86 28.95 -15.74
C GLN A 10 6.32 28.84 -15.72
N ARG A 11 5.62 29.80 -15.08
CA ARG A 11 4.15 29.82 -15.07
C ARG A 11 3.56 29.98 -16.45
N THR A 12 4.17 30.81 -17.33
CA THR A 12 3.69 31.02 -18.71
C THR A 12 3.88 29.75 -19.55
N VAL A 13 5.04 29.12 -19.45
CA VAL A 13 5.31 27.83 -20.13
C VAL A 13 4.40 26.72 -19.63
N ASP A 14 4.21 26.61 -18.32
CA ASP A 14 3.27 25.65 -17.71
C ASP A 14 1.84 25.89 -18.19
N GLY A 15 1.41 27.15 -18.29
CA GLY A 15 0.08 27.52 -18.80
C GLY A 15 -0.11 27.11 -20.28
N LEU A 16 0.89 27.35 -21.12
CA LEU A 16 0.86 26.98 -22.53
C LEU A 16 0.86 25.45 -22.72
N LEU A 17 1.68 24.75 -21.94
CA LEU A 17 1.71 23.27 -21.96
C LEU A 17 0.37 22.68 -21.52
N ARG A 18 -0.30 23.26 -20.50
CA ARG A 18 -1.64 22.84 -20.07
C ARG A 18 -2.73 23.10 -21.10
N LEU A 19 -2.58 24.11 -21.93
CA LEU A 19 -3.51 24.38 -23.03
C LEU A 19 -3.39 23.33 -24.14
N LEU A 20 -2.14 22.95 -24.47
CA LEU A 20 -1.86 21.96 -25.52
C LEU A 20 -2.00 20.51 -25.01
N TYR A 21 -1.65 20.25 -23.75
CA TYR A 21 -1.68 18.94 -23.10
C TYR A 21 -2.36 19.05 -21.73
N PRO A 22 -3.69 19.23 -21.69
CA PRO A 22 -4.38 19.35 -20.42
C PRO A 22 -4.24 18.05 -19.59
N PRO A 23 -3.97 18.15 -18.29
CA PRO A 23 -3.99 16.98 -17.43
C PRO A 23 -5.39 16.37 -17.38
N VAL A 24 -5.50 15.09 -17.66
CA VAL A 24 -6.76 14.35 -17.69
C VAL A 24 -6.81 13.25 -16.67
N CYS A 25 -8.01 12.95 -16.18
CA CYS A 25 -8.29 11.85 -15.29
C CYS A 25 -7.90 10.52 -15.95
N LYS A 26 -7.13 9.72 -15.26
CA LYS A 26 -6.62 8.43 -15.76
C LYS A 26 -7.70 7.35 -15.95
N VAL A 27 -8.91 7.62 -15.47
CA VAL A 27 -10.06 6.69 -15.57
C VAL A 27 -11.08 7.14 -16.61
N CYS A 28 -11.62 8.36 -16.47
CA CYS A 28 -12.72 8.84 -17.33
C CYS A 28 -12.27 9.78 -18.44
N GLY A 29 -11.01 10.22 -18.47
CA GLY A 29 -10.52 11.19 -19.45
C GLY A 29 -10.93 12.64 -19.20
N GLU A 30 -11.76 12.93 -18.19
CA GLU A 30 -12.18 14.28 -17.83
C GLU A 30 -10.98 15.14 -17.43
N ARG A 31 -11.02 16.45 -17.71
CA ARG A 31 -9.98 17.38 -17.31
C ARG A 31 -9.84 17.39 -15.79
N LEU A 32 -8.60 17.37 -15.32
CA LEU A 32 -8.31 17.50 -13.89
C LEU A 32 -8.42 18.97 -13.46
N PRO A 33 -8.76 19.23 -12.18
CA PRO A 33 -8.63 20.55 -11.56
C PRO A 33 -7.23 21.13 -11.73
N GLU A 34 -7.11 22.45 -11.68
CA GLU A 34 -5.83 23.14 -11.91
C GLU A 34 -4.72 22.74 -10.95
N GLU A 35 -5.09 22.37 -9.73
CA GLU A 35 -4.18 21.93 -8.65
C GLU A 35 -3.59 20.54 -8.93
N LEU A 36 -4.28 19.73 -9.75
CA LEU A 36 -3.87 18.37 -10.04
C LEU A 36 -3.17 18.28 -11.39
N ARG A 37 -1.96 17.73 -11.39
CA ARG A 37 -1.23 17.43 -12.64
C ARG A 37 -1.46 16.00 -13.12
N ILE A 38 -1.82 15.09 -12.23
CA ILE A 38 -2.08 13.68 -12.50
C ILE A 38 -3.01 13.11 -11.44
N GLY A 39 -3.67 12.00 -11.75
CA GLY A 39 -4.50 11.26 -10.81
C GLY A 39 -5.92 11.09 -11.28
N LEU A 40 -6.86 11.15 -10.37
CA LEU A 40 -8.30 11.02 -10.60
C LEU A 40 -9.00 12.36 -10.46
N CYS A 41 -10.02 12.59 -11.28
CA CYS A 41 -10.95 13.69 -11.03
C CYS A 41 -11.77 13.42 -9.75
N PRO A 42 -12.38 14.46 -9.15
CA PRO A 42 -13.15 14.29 -7.92
C PRO A 42 -14.29 13.26 -8.02
N ALA A 43 -14.89 13.07 -9.19
CA ALA A 43 -15.95 12.07 -9.40
C ALA A 43 -15.39 10.64 -9.32
N CYS A 44 -14.30 10.35 -10.03
CA CYS A 44 -13.65 9.04 -9.98
C CYS A 44 -13.04 8.78 -8.62
N TRP A 45 -12.53 9.81 -7.91
CA TRP A 45 -12.02 9.65 -6.57
C TRP A 45 -13.10 9.23 -5.58
N ARG A 46 -14.30 9.82 -5.66
CA ARG A 46 -15.46 9.43 -4.84
C ARG A 46 -16.00 8.03 -5.14
N SER A 47 -15.70 7.46 -6.32
CA SER A 47 -16.09 6.09 -6.66
C SER A 47 -15.14 5.02 -6.17
N VAL A 48 -14.02 5.39 -5.50
CA VAL A 48 -13.13 4.41 -4.84
C VAL A 48 -13.88 3.71 -3.71
N GLU A 49 -14.02 2.42 -3.82
CA GLU A 49 -14.71 1.60 -2.83
C GLU A 49 -13.85 1.38 -1.58
N LEU A 50 -14.15 2.09 -0.50
CA LEU A 50 -13.49 1.88 0.79
C LEU A 50 -13.94 0.57 1.43
N ILE A 51 -13.00 -0.17 2.04
CA ILE A 51 -13.33 -1.35 2.83
C ILE A 51 -14.05 -0.90 4.10
N LYS A 52 -15.29 -1.38 4.28
CA LYS A 52 -16.14 -1.14 5.44
C LYS A 52 -16.29 -2.42 6.24
N HIS A 53 -16.58 -2.27 7.54
CA HIS A 53 -16.99 -3.39 8.38
C HIS A 53 -18.30 -4.03 7.84
N PRO A 54 -18.45 -5.36 7.89
CA PRO A 54 -17.59 -6.34 8.54
C PRO A 54 -16.41 -6.81 7.66
N TRP A 55 -15.26 -6.97 8.27
CA TRP A 55 -14.08 -7.58 7.65
C TRP A 55 -13.51 -8.70 8.53
N CYS A 56 -12.71 -9.57 7.94
CA CYS A 56 -11.99 -10.60 8.67
C CYS A 56 -11.00 -9.98 9.68
N GLY A 57 -11.13 -10.35 10.97
CA GLY A 57 -10.30 -9.85 12.06
C GLY A 57 -8.80 -10.08 11.83
N ALA A 58 -8.43 -11.17 11.15
CA ALA A 58 -7.04 -11.51 10.83
C ALA A 58 -6.58 -10.84 9.53
N CYS A 59 -7.11 -11.26 8.38
CA CYS A 59 -6.58 -10.84 7.07
C CYS A 59 -7.23 -9.58 6.49
N GLY A 60 -8.26 -9.00 7.12
CA GLY A 60 -8.86 -7.74 6.71
C GLY A 60 -9.67 -7.75 5.41
N ARG A 61 -9.95 -8.93 4.81
CA ARG A 61 -10.85 -8.97 3.65
C ARG A 61 -12.28 -8.70 4.07
N PRO A 62 -13.11 -8.07 3.24
CA PRO A 62 -14.55 -8.00 3.48
C PRO A 62 -15.12 -9.40 3.67
N ILE A 63 -16.06 -9.56 4.61
CA ILE A 63 -16.74 -10.83 4.88
C ILE A 63 -18.26 -10.63 4.83
N THR A 64 -18.96 -11.69 4.48
CA THR A 64 -20.42 -11.69 4.43
C THR A 64 -21.03 -11.96 5.80
N GLN A 65 -22.32 -11.64 5.97
CA GLN A 65 -23.05 -11.92 7.21
C GLN A 65 -23.00 -13.40 7.62
N LYS A 66 -22.97 -14.32 6.64
CA LYS A 66 -22.84 -15.75 6.88
C LYS A 66 -21.49 -16.15 7.48
N GLU A 67 -20.44 -15.40 7.20
CA GLU A 67 -19.09 -15.65 7.72
C GLU A 67 -18.89 -15.09 9.14
N ILE A 68 -19.76 -14.20 9.61
CA ILE A 68 -19.71 -13.59 10.94
C ILE A 68 -20.12 -14.58 12.04
N SER A 69 -20.87 -15.63 11.72
CA SER A 69 -21.45 -16.58 12.66
C SER A 69 -20.44 -17.58 13.24
N ASP A 70 -19.27 -17.11 13.70
CA ASP A 70 -18.34 -17.95 14.46
C ASP A 70 -18.79 -17.99 15.93
N PRO A 71 -19.02 -19.18 16.54
CA PRO A 71 -19.38 -19.33 17.95
C PRO A 71 -18.39 -18.68 18.93
N ARG A 72 -17.15 -18.44 18.49
CA ARG A 72 -16.10 -17.77 19.27
C ARG A 72 -16.12 -16.25 19.22
N GLY A 73 -17.07 -15.66 18.47
CA GLY A 73 -17.17 -14.21 18.30
C GLY A 73 -16.08 -13.57 17.45
N GLU A 74 -15.20 -14.37 16.85
CA GLU A 74 -14.15 -13.88 15.96
C GLU A 74 -14.68 -13.80 14.53
N ASN A 75 -14.69 -12.60 13.97
CA ASN A 75 -15.05 -12.38 12.57
C ASN A 75 -13.91 -12.86 11.67
N LEU A 76 -13.78 -14.17 11.48
CA LEU A 76 -12.75 -14.76 10.62
C LEU A 76 -13.36 -15.33 9.33
N CYS A 77 -12.71 -15.05 8.20
CA CYS A 77 -13.06 -15.71 6.94
C CYS A 77 -12.66 -17.19 6.95
N LEU A 78 -13.26 -17.99 6.05
CA LEU A 78 -13.00 -19.43 5.94
C LEU A 78 -11.50 -19.75 5.84
N ASP A 79 -10.75 -19.03 4.99
CA ASP A 79 -9.31 -19.25 4.81
C ASP A 79 -8.53 -19.04 6.12
N CYS A 80 -8.89 -18.00 6.91
CA CYS A 80 -8.19 -17.71 8.17
C CYS A 80 -8.59 -18.66 9.30
N ARG A 81 -9.73 -19.33 9.21
CA ARG A 81 -10.12 -20.41 10.14
C ARG A 81 -9.29 -21.68 9.89
N VAL A 82 -9.04 -22.02 8.62
CA VAL A 82 -8.26 -23.19 8.21
C VAL A 82 -6.77 -22.94 8.34
N SER A 83 -6.30 -21.77 7.90
CA SER A 83 -4.88 -21.40 7.92
C SER A 83 -4.73 -20.01 8.57
N PRO A 84 -4.41 -19.95 9.87
CA PRO A 84 -4.29 -18.68 10.59
C PRO A 84 -3.35 -17.69 9.89
N PHE A 85 -3.78 -16.42 9.85
CA PHE A 85 -2.96 -15.35 9.29
C PHE A 85 -2.00 -14.85 10.37
N PRO A 86 -0.67 -14.87 10.13
CA PRO A 86 0.32 -14.64 11.20
C PRO A 86 0.38 -13.20 11.70
N VAL A 87 -0.26 -12.26 11.00
CA VAL A 87 -0.27 -10.83 11.35
C VAL A 87 -1.68 -10.27 11.15
N THR A 88 -2.03 -9.21 11.87
CA THR A 88 -3.26 -8.47 11.56
C THR A 88 -3.06 -7.62 10.32
N LEU A 89 -3.84 -7.88 9.26
CA LEU A 89 -3.80 -7.11 8.03
C LEU A 89 -5.06 -6.24 7.89
N ARG A 90 -4.88 -4.99 7.50
CA ARG A 90 -5.97 -4.06 7.15
C ARG A 90 -5.76 -3.49 5.76
N GLY A 91 -6.85 -3.31 5.02
CA GLY A 91 -6.86 -2.65 3.72
C GLY A 91 -7.71 -1.39 3.76
N THR A 92 -7.29 -0.35 3.04
CA THR A 92 -8.03 0.91 2.92
C THR A 92 -9.22 0.78 2.00
N ALA A 93 -8.99 0.27 0.79
CA ALA A 93 -9.98 0.21 -0.28
C ALA A 93 -10.03 -1.17 -0.94
N ARG A 94 -11.12 -1.45 -1.65
CA ARG A 94 -11.24 -2.64 -2.50
C ARG A 94 -10.34 -2.51 -3.73
N TYR A 95 -9.77 -3.63 -4.14
CA TYR A 95 -8.97 -3.71 -5.36
C TYR A 95 -9.89 -3.82 -6.58
N THR A 96 -10.62 -2.73 -6.86
CA THR A 96 -11.58 -2.57 -7.97
C THR A 96 -11.25 -1.28 -8.73
N GLU A 97 -11.87 -1.07 -9.91
CA GLU A 97 -11.79 0.24 -10.58
C GLU A 97 -12.46 1.31 -9.70
N PRO A 98 -11.95 2.54 -9.68
CA PRO A 98 -10.85 3.10 -10.47
C PRO A 98 -9.45 2.87 -9.85
N LEU A 99 -9.37 2.26 -8.67
CA LEU A 99 -8.12 2.13 -7.92
C LEU A 99 -7.11 1.20 -8.63
N ILE A 100 -7.58 0.17 -9.33
CA ILE A 100 -6.72 -0.74 -10.11
C ILE A 100 -5.89 0.05 -11.12
N ARG A 101 -6.54 0.91 -11.91
CA ARG A 101 -5.87 1.74 -12.92
C ARG A 101 -4.87 2.70 -12.29
N LEU A 102 -5.27 3.38 -11.20
CA LEU A 102 -4.38 4.31 -10.51
C LEU A 102 -3.13 3.61 -9.94
N LEU A 103 -3.30 2.43 -9.37
CA LEU A 103 -2.18 1.61 -8.87
C LEU A 103 -1.30 1.08 -10.01
N HIS A 104 -1.86 0.83 -11.18
CA HIS A 104 -1.09 0.45 -12.36
C HIS A 104 -0.21 1.62 -12.82
N GLU A 105 -0.76 2.80 -12.98
CA GLU A 105 -0.04 4.03 -13.32
C GLU A 105 1.07 4.31 -12.28
N PHE A 106 0.76 4.17 -11.00
CA PHE A 106 1.73 4.32 -9.92
C PHE A 106 2.90 3.33 -10.01
N LYS A 107 2.66 2.10 -10.49
CA LYS A 107 3.68 1.06 -10.59
C LYS A 107 4.52 1.10 -11.86
N TYR A 108 3.89 1.39 -12.99
CA TYR A 108 4.47 1.10 -14.31
C TYR A 108 4.73 2.35 -15.16
N ASP A 109 4.00 3.42 -14.91
CA ASP A 109 4.16 4.67 -15.66
C ASP A 109 5.05 5.70 -14.95
N PHE A 110 5.74 5.26 -13.90
CA PHE A 110 6.76 6.03 -13.18
C PHE A 110 6.26 7.37 -12.62
N TRP A 111 5.04 7.38 -12.04
CA TRP A 111 4.45 8.56 -11.43
C TRP A 111 4.53 8.56 -9.89
N PRO A 112 5.71 8.82 -9.29
CA PRO A 112 5.83 8.85 -7.82
C PRO A 112 4.97 9.95 -7.18
N SER A 113 4.56 10.98 -7.93
CA SER A 113 3.67 12.04 -7.45
C SER A 113 2.27 11.53 -7.06
N LEU A 114 1.82 10.37 -7.59
CA LEU A 114 0.60 9.73 -7.12
C LEU A 114 0.67 9.26 -5.66
N ALA A 115 1.89 9.14 -5.11
CA ALA A 115 2.08 8.76 -3.71
C ALA A 115 1.45 9.74 -2.72
N GLU A 116 1.30 11.02 -3.07
CA GLU A 116 0.63 12.00 -2.23
C GLU A 116 -0.86 11.69 -2.11
N GLN A 117 -1.57 11.64 -3.24
CA GLN A 117 -3.01 11.36 -3.27
C GLN A 117 -3.36 9.99 -2.67
N LEU A 118 -2.60 8.95 -3.05
CA LEU A 118 -2.77 7.61 -2.51
C LEU A 118 -2.42 7.55 -1.02
N GLY A 119 -1.40 8.30 -0.60
CA GLY A 119 -0.97 8.39 0.77
C GLY A 119 -1.99 9.12 1.65
N ASP A 120 -2.65 10.16 1.16
CA ASP A 120 -3.70 10.87 1.89
C ASP A 120 -4.89 9.95 2.15
N LEU A 121 -5.40 9.26 1.11
CA LEU A 121 -6.41 8.22 1.27
C LEU A 121 -6.00 7.16 2.31
N PHE A 122 -4.73 6.79 2.31
CA PHE A 122 -4.18 5.77 3.19
C PHE A 122 -4.21 6.23 4.65
N VAL A 123 -3.71 7.42 4.96
CA VAL A 123 -3.62 7.93 6.34
C VAL A 123 -4.97 8.31 6.94
N GLU A 124 -5.91 8.82 6.14
CA GLU A 124 -7.27 9.14 6.59
C GLU A 124 -7.97 7.95 7.24
N ARG A 125 -7.68 6.73 6.78
CA ARG A 125 -8.31 5.50 7.24
C ARG A 125 -7.55 4.79 8.37
N ALA A 126 -6.29 5.15 8.62
CA ALA A 126 -5.42 4.45 9.56
C ALA A 126 -6.01 4.40 10.97
N GLY A 127 -6.54 5.52 11.48
CA GLY A 127 -7.17 5.59 12.81
C GLY A 127 -8.39 4.69 12.93
N ALA A 128 -9.28 4.69 11.94
CA ALA A 128 -10.49 3.87 11.93
C ALA A 128 -10.18 2.35 11.82
N LEU A 129 -9.09 1.98 11.16
CA LEU A 129 -8.72 0.59 10.91
C LEU A 129 -7.92 -0.06 12.04
N PHE A 130 -7.14 0.73 12.78
CA PHE A 130 -6.27 0.24 13.85
C PHE A 130 -6.69 0.70 15.25
N GLY A 131 -7.65 1.60 15.37
CA GLY A 131 -8.11 2.13 16.66
C GLY A 131 -6.95 2.77 17.46
N PRO A 132 -6.79 2.40 18.75
CA PRO A 132 -5.75 2.96 19.61
C PRO A 132 -4.35 2.37 19.36
N TRP A 133 -4.23 1.34 18.53
CA TRP A 133 -2.93 0.74 18.26
C TRP A 133 -1.99 1.71 17.53
N ARG A 134 -0.75 1.79 17.99
CA ARG A 134 0.31 2.59 17.36
C ARG A 134 1.55 1.73 17.20
N PRO A 135 2.21 1.75 16.03
CA PRO A 135 3.50 1.11 15.83
C PRO A 135 4.62 1.91 16.50
N ASP A 136 5.72 1.25 16.78
CA ASP A 136 6.99 1.89 17.14
C ASP A 136 7.86 2.10 15.90
N LEU A 137 7.52 1.43 14.80
CA LEU A 137 8.28 1.44 13.55
C LEU A 137 7.36 1.14 12.35
N VAL A 138 7.54 1.89 11.26
CA VAL A 138 6.93 1.59 9.96
C VAL A 138 7.97 0.98 9.03
N VAL A 139 7.62 -0.14 8.40
CA VAL A 139 8.50 -0.92 7.51
C VAL A 139 7.81 -1.13 6.16
N PRO A 140 8.37 -0.66 5.04
CA PRO A 140 7.83 -0.96 3.73
C PRO A 140 8.19 -2.39 3.28
N VAL A 141 7.29 -3.04 2.57
CA VAL A 141 7.60 -4.27 1.84
C VAL A 141 8.65 -3.96 0.76
N PRO A 142 9.81 -4.67 0.73
CA PRO A 142 10.85 -4.36 -0.22
C PRO A 142 10.57 -4.94 -1.62
N LEU A 143 11.03 -4.23 -2.64
CA LEU A 143 11.18 -4.78 -3.97
C LEU A 143 12.51 -5.53 -4.09
N HIS A 144 12.55 -6.52 -4.98
CA HIS A 144 13.83 -7.09 -5.40
C HIS A 144 14.67 -6.05 -6.15
N VAL A 145 15.99 -6.07 -5.99
CA VAL A 145 16.91 -5.06 -6.57
C VAL A 145 16.74 -4.87 -8.08
N LYS A 146 16.47 -5.94 -8.84
CA LYS A 146 16.22 -5.84 -10.29
C LYS A 146 14.96 -5.01 -10.59
N ARG A 147 13.88 -5.21 -9.81
CA ARG A 147 12.64 -4.43 -9.96
C ARG A 147 12.81 -2.98 -9.50
N LEU A 148 13.54 -2.76 -8.42
CA LEU A 148 13.83 -1.42 -7.92
C LEU A 148 14.63 -0.61 -8.97
N ARG A 149 15.65 -1.23 -9.59
CA ARG A 149 16.42 -0.59 -10.67
C ARG A 149 15.58 -0.27 -11.89
N TRP A 150 14.70 -1.20 -12.29
CA TRP A 150 13.81 -0.98 -13.43
C TRP A 150 12.76 0.09 -13.15
N ARG A 151 12.18 0.12 -11.96
CA ARG A 151 11.08 1.03 -11.57
C ARG A 151 11.56 2.38 -11.03
N GLY A 152 12.81 2.48 -10.60
CA GLY A 152 13.39 3.69 -10.01
C GLY A 152 13.00 3.95 -8.56
N PHE A 153 11.88 3.40 -8.07
CA PHE A 153 11.39 3.60 -6.71
C PHE A 153 10.61 2.39 -6.17
N ASN A 154 10.43 2.36 -4.85
CA ASN A 154 9.57 1.41 -4.16
C ASN A 154 8.27 2.09 -3.72
N GLN A 155 7.13 1.69 -4.29
CA GLN A 155 5.80 2.24 -3.97
C GLN A 155 5.47 2.12 -2.49
N SER A 156 5.70 0.92 -1.93
CA SER A 156 5.41 0.66 -0.52
C SER A 156 6.21 1.57 0.39
N ARG A 157 7.44 1.99 -0.02
CA ARG A 157 8.25 2.96 0.71
C ARG A 157 7.66 4.37 0.66
N LEU A 158 7.15 4.80 -0.49
CA LEU A 158 6.50 6.11 -0.62
C LEU A 158 5.24 6.20 0.26
N LEU A 159 4.41 5.15 0.23
CA LEU A 159 3.22 5.05 1.09
C LEU A 159 3.61 4.96 2.57
N ALA A 160 4.61 4.15 2.91
CA ALA A 160 5.12 4.01 4.27
C ALA A 160 5.64 5.32 4.86
N LYS A 161 6.25 6.18 4.04
CA LYS A 161 6.69 7.53 4.45
C LYS A 161 5.52 8.38 4.93
N ARG A 162 4.37 8.34 4.24
CA ARG A 162 3.16 9.07 4.64
C ARG A 162 2.58 8.51 5.94
N VAL A 163 2.52 7.19 6.08
CA VAL A 163 2.04 6.50 7.28
C VAL A 163 2.93 6.79 8.48
N ALA A 164 4.25 6.75 8.33
CA ALA A 164 5.21 7.07 9.37
C ALA A 164 5.08 8.52 9.85
N ALA A 165 4.95 9.47 8.92
CA ALA A 165 4.73 10.87 9.23
C ALA A 165 3.40 11.09 9.97
N HIS A 166 2.31 10.44 9.55
CA HIS A 166 1.00 10.54 10.20
C HIS A 166 1.02 10.06 11.66
N TRP A 167 1.75 8.99 11.95
CA TRP A 167 1.88 8.49 13.33
C TRP A 167 3.03 9.09 14.12
N GLY A 168 3.88 9.90 13.50
CA GLY A 168 5.05 10.49 14.17
C GLY A 168 6.10 9.47 14.60
N VAL A 169 6.24 8.36 13.83
CA VAL A 169 7.16 7.25 14.14
C VAL A 169 8.21 7.07 13.05
N PRO A 170 9.38 6.46 13.36
CA PRO A 170 10.42 6.24 12.37
C PRO A 170 9.98 5.29 11.25
N LEU A 171 10.52 5.54 10.05
CA LEU A 171 10.53 4.64 8.91
C LEU A 171 11.89 3.96 8.84
N ALA A 172 11.91 2.63 8.73
CA ALA A 172 13.14 1.89 8.47
C ALA A 172 12.92 0.77 7.45
N GLU A 173 14.01 0.32 6.83
CA GLU A 173 14.01 -0.70 5.77
C GLU A 173 14.87 -1.92 6.18
N PRO A 174 14.52 -2.61 7.29
CA PRO A 174 15.27 -3.77 7.77
C PRO A 174 15.08 -5.00 6.88
N LEU A 175 14.01 -5.03 6.05
CA LEU A 175 13.72 -6.13 5.15
C LEU A 175 14.51 -6.04 3.83
N ALA A 176 14.92 -7.18 3.31
CA ALA A 176 15.40 -7.35 1.94
C ALA A 176 14.60 -8.44 1.22
N ARG A 177 14.33 -8.25 -0.09
CA ARG A 177 13.82 -9.31 -0.96
C ARG A 177 15.02 -9.98 -1.63
N VAL A 178 15.38 -11.15 -1.12
CA VAL A 178 16.60 -11.87 -1.49
C VAL A 178 16.44 -12.75 -2.73
N ARG A 179 15.19 -13.11 -3.11
CA ARG A 179 14.89 -13.87 -4.33
C ARG A 179 14.11 -13.04 -5.33
N ASN A 180 14.51 -13.12 -6.62
CA ASN A 180 13.76 -12.54 -7.72
C ASN A 180 12.64 -13.50 -8.15
N THR A 181 11.50 -13.39 -7.49
CA THR A 181 10.33 -14.24 -7.76
C THR A 181 9.51 -13.69 -8.93
N ILE A 182 8.70 -14.54 -9.57
CA ILE A 182 7.77 -14.13 -10.63
C ILE A 182 6.79 -13.07 -10.09
N PRO A 183 6.39 -12.05 -10.87
CA PRO A 183 5.37 -11.10 -10.45
C PRO A 183 4.08 -11.81 -10.03
N GLN A 184 3.56 -11.50 -8.84
CA GLN A 184 2.36 -12.14 -8.28
C GLN A 184 1.15 -12.01 -9.22
N ALA A 185 1.04 -10.90 -9.96
CA ALA A 185 -0.04 -10.66 -10.92
C ALA A 185 -0.07 -11.66 -12.09
N GLN A 186 1.08 -12.30 -12.40
CA GLN A 186 1.23 -13.28 -13.48
C GLN A 186 0.99 -14.73 -13.03
N LEU A 187 0.71 -14.95 -11.75
CA LEU A 187 0.58 -16.30 -11.20
C LEU A 187 -0.85 -16.62 -10.80
N PRO A 188 -1.30 -17.90 -10.98
CA PRO A 188 -2.50 -18.40 -10.33
C PRO A 188 -2.43 -18.26 -8.81
N GLU A 189 -3.58 -18.20 -8.15
CA GLU A 189 -3.66 -17.93 -6.72
C GLU A 189 -2.84 -18.92 -5.86
N GLU A 190 -2.93 -20.20 -6.15
CA GLU A 190 -2.18 -21.26 -5.45
C GLU A 190 -0.66 -21.06 -5.55
N ALA A 191 -0.17 -20.76 -6.76
CA ALA A 191 1.24 -20.53 -7.01
C ALA A 191 1.77 -19.28 -6.30
N ARG A 192 0.91 -18.29 -6.00
CA ARG A 192 1.30 -17.09 -5.25
C ARG A 192 1.75 -17.41 -3.82
N ARG A 193 1.18 -18.46 -3.21
CA ARG A 193 1.50 -18.85 -1.82
C ARG A 193 2.93 -19.38 -1.71
N THR A 194 3.36 -20.20 -2.63
CA THR A 194 4.70 -20.82 -2.63
C THR A 194 5.78 -19.95 -3.27
N ASN A 195 5.40 -19.08 -4.20
CA ASN A 195 6.32 -18.22 -4.95
C ASN A 195 7.18 -17.31 -4.06
N VAL A 196 6.65 -16.84 -2.92
CA VAL A 196 7.34 -15.89 -2.03
C VAL A 196 7.94 -16.52 -0.77
N ALA A 197 7.75 -17.83 -0.55
CA ALA A 197 8.35 -18.52 0.59
C ALA A 197 9.87 -18.41 0.54
N GLY A 198 10.53 -17.96 1.64
CA GLY A 198 11.97 -17.71 1.70
C GLY A 198 12.47 -16.60 0.78
N ALA A 199 11.59 -15.73 0.29
CA ALA A 199 12.00 -14.63 -0.59
C ALA A 199 12.42 -13.36 0.15
N PHE A 200 12.22 -13.31 1.48
CA PHE A 200 12.53 -12.14 2.30
C PHE A 200 13.45 -12.51 3.46
N ALA A 201 14.30 -11.58 3.85
CA ALA A 201 15.17 -11.69 5.01
C ALA A 201 15.25 -10.36 5.76
N VAL A 202 15.51 -10.40 7.06
CA VAL A 202 15.83 -9.22 7.86
C VAL A 202 17.35 -9.01 7.81
N LYS A 203 17.77 -7.80 7.40
CA LYS A 203 19.19 -7.41 7.31
C LYS A 203 19.78 -7.06 8.67
N ASP A 204 18.97 -6.46 9.54
CA ASP A 204 19.37 -6.02 10.87
C ASP A 204 18.21 -6.26 11.85
N ALA A 205 18.35 -7.28 12.67
CA ALA A 205 17.35 -7.63 13.68
C ALA A 205 17.25 -6.59 14.80
N GLY A 206 18.33 -5.85 15.10
CA GLY A 206 18.32 -4.81 16.13
C GLY A 206 17.35 -3.67 15.84
N ILE A 207 17.03 -3.44 14.55
CA ILE A 207 16.04 -2.43 14.15
C ILE A 207 14.63 -2.86 14.54
N VAL A 208 14.31 -4.14 14.60
CA VAL A 208 12.93 -4.64 14.79
C VAL A 208 12.71 -5.31 16.15
N ALA A 209 13.76 -5.79 16.80
CA ALA A 209 13.65 -6.50 18.08
C ALA A 209 12.97 -5.64 19.15
N GLY A 210 11.99 -6.22 19.84
CA GLY A 210 11.23 -5.57 20.90
C GLY A 210 10.20 -4.53 20.42
N ARG A 211 10.01 -4.32 19.10
CA ARG A 211 9.16 -3.27 18.55
C ARG A 211 7.84 -3.79 17.98
N ARG A 212 6.81 -2.95 18.06
CA ARG A 212 5.56 -3.11 17.30
C ARG A 212 5.78 -2.54 15.91
N VAL A 213 5.63 -3.35 14.88
CA VAL A 213 5.93 -3.01 13.49
C VAL A 213 4.65 -2.85 12.67
N CYS A 214 4.51 -1.74 11.95
CA CYS A 214 3.54 -1.59 10.87
C CYS A 214 4.23 -1.89 9.54
N LEU A 215 3.89 -3.04 8.94
CA LEU A 215 4.34 -3.42 7.60
C LEU A 215 3.42 -2.77 6.56
N VAL A 216 3.97 -2.04 5.59
CA VAL A 216 3.20 -1.31 4.57
C VAL A 216 3.45 -1.86 3.18
N ASP A 217 2.35 -2.10 2.43
CA ASP A 217 2.39 -2.45 1.01
C ASP A 217 1.28 -1.72 0.24
N ASP A 218 1.34 -1.73 -1.10
CA ASP A 218 0.32 -1.12 -1.94
C ASP A 218 -0.89 -2.05 -2.14
N VAL A 219 -0.68 -3.32 -2.48
CA VAL A 219 -1.75 -4.29 -2.76
C VAL A 219 -1.45 -5.63 -2.09
N SER A 220 -2.45 -6.17 -1.43
CA SER A 220 -2.38 -7.54 -0.91
C SER A 220 -3.59 -8.34 -1.40
N THR A 221 -3.37 -9.27 -2.33
CA THR A 221 -4.41 -10.19 -2.83
C THR A 221 -4.56 -11.41 -1.91
N THR A 222 -3.71 -12.41 -2.06
CA THR A 222 -3.69 -13.62 -1.21
C THR A 222 -3.06 -13.39 0.16
N GLY A 223 -2.34 -12.28 0.33
CA GLY A 223 -1.58 -11.99 1.54
C GLY A 223 -0.24 -12.72 1.66
N SER A 224 0.18 -13.48 0.64
CA SER A 224 1.41 -14.30 0.70
C SER A 224 2.66 -13.47 1.01
N THR A 225 2.82 -12.30 0.38
CA THR A 225 3.93 -11.38 0.66
C THR A 225 3.90 -10.90 2.11
N ILE A 226 2.73 -10.49 2.58
CA ILE A 226 2.54 -10.00 3.96
C ILE A 226 2.79 -11.13 4.99
N ARG A 227 2.32 -12.35 4.71
CA ARG A 227 2.59 -13.53 5.55
C ARG A 227 4.08 -13.76 5.71
N GLU A 228 4.83 -13.79 4.61
CA GLU A 228 6.27 -14.07 4.63
C GLU A 228 7.07 -12.94 5.27
N CYS A 229 6.79 -11.68 4.95
CA CYS A 229 7.42 -10.54 5.62
C CYS A 229 7.11 -10.51 7.12
N GLY A 230 5.85 -10.79 7.50
CA GLY A 230 5.44 -10.85 8.89
C GLY A 230 6.13 -11.97 9.66
N ARG A 231 6.32 -13.14 9.04
CA ARG A 231 7.04 -14.26 9.62
C ARG A 231 8.49 -13.87 9.94
N VAL A 232 9.24 -13.37 8.96
CA VAL A 232 10.66 -13.03 9.17
C VAL A 232 10.85 -11.86 10.13
N LEU A 233 9.92 -10.91 10.21
CA LEU A 233 9.95 -9.83 11.21
C LEU A 233 9.74 -10.37 12.63
N ARG A 234 8.80 -11.31 12.83
CA ARG A 234 8.59 -11.94 14.13
C ARG A 234 9.78 -12.80 14.56
N GLU A 235 10.36 -13.56 13.63
CA GLU A 235 11.59 -14.34 13.89
C GLU A 235 12.78 -13.45 14.24
N ALA A 236 12.82 -12.21 13.72
CA ALA A 236 13.81 -11.20 14.10
C ALA A 236 13.49 -10.47 15.43
N GLY A 237 12.45 -10.90 16.16
CA GLY A 237 12.15 -10.40 17.51
C GLY A 237 11.14 -9.24 17.56
N ALA A 238 10.40 -8.94 16.48
CA ALA A 238 9.30 -7.98 16.57
C ALA A 238 8.21 -8.51 17.54
N THR A 239 7.79 -7.69 18.51
CA THR A 239 6.78 -8.05 19.52
C THR A 239 5.40 -8.20 18.92
N GLU A 240 5.06 -7.33 17.96
CA GLU A 240 3.83 -7.39 17.21
C GLU A 240 4.07 -6.89 15.78
N VAL A 241 3.44 -7.54 14.81
CA VAL A 241 3.44 -7.09 13.42
C VAL A 241 1.99 -6.93 12.96
N ARG A 242 1.61 -5.73 12.57
CA ARG A 242 0.39 -5.46 11.81
C ARG A 242 0.75 -4.97 10.42
N ALA A 243 -0.04 -5.33 9.44
CA ALA A 243 0.16 -4.91 8.06
C ALA A 243 -0.93 -3.94 7.62
N TYR A 244 -0.54 -2.95 6.85
CA TYR A 244 -1.42 -1.97 6.26
C TYR A 244 -1.21 -1.90 4.76
N VAL A 245 -2.27 -2.11 3.98
CA VAL A 245 -2.23 -2.07 2.52
C VAL A 245 -3.26 -1.10 1.97
N LEU A 246 -2.93 -0.47 0.85
CA LEU A 246 -3.84 0.49 0.22
C LEU A 246 -5.04 -0.24 -0.39
N ALA A 247 -4.81 -1.35 -1.09
CA ALA A 247 -5.88 -2.08 -1.75
C ALA A 247 -5.88 -3.58 -1.42
N ARG A 248 -7.12 -4.12 -1.33
CA ARG A 248 -7.40 -5.53 -1.10
C ARG A 248 -8.67 -5.96 -1.84
N PRO A 249 -8.73 -7.20 -2.44
CA PRO A 249 -9.96 -7.78 -2.99
C PRO A 249 -11.06 -7.93 -1.96
#